data_dda09f160bddedfe314374873c13dd1c
#
_entry.id   dda09f160bddedfe314374873c13dd1c
#
_cell.length_a   1.000
_cell.length_b   1.000
_cell.length_c   1.000
_cell.angle_alpha   90.00
_cell.angle_beta   90.00
_cell.angle_gamma   90.00
#
_symmetry.space_group_name_H-M   'P 1'
#
loop_
_entity.id
_entity.type
_entity.pdbx_description
1 polymer ?
#
loop_
_entity_poly.entity_id
_entity_poly.type
_entity_poly.pdbx_seq_one_letter_code
_entity_poly.pdbx_strand_id
1 'polypeptide(L)'
;MRADTPSMPEPRRLYEQISQKLAKAIGEGKYELGQRLPSERELAQTFGVSRPTVREAIIALELDGLVDVRLGSGVYVKSRRPPGGTEGAKDIGPFELLEARRAIEGEACALAALRIDDAQLKQLSELITEMRNDNRHNEILMSEEADRRFHELIASSTQNSGIVAAVQMLWDARARSPQSHSMDDKGRERGLKPPIEEHAAILRALKKHDPEAARAAMHEHISRVIEDMLKVTEVKDLERARAVAAEKRRRYSAVARKAEAR
;
A
#
# COMPACT_ATOMS: atom_id res chain seq x y z
N MET A 1 9.06 -41.31 23.05
CA MET A 1 8.53 -40.03 23.59
C MET A 1 9.24 -38.91 22.84
N ARG A 2 8.57 -38.30 21.88
CA ARG A 2 9.04 -37.04 21.25
C ARG A 2 8.53 -35.91 22.11
N ALA A 3 9.44 -35.11 22.66
CA ALA A 3 9.09 -33.92 23.40
C ALA A 3 8.45 -32.91 22.43
N ASP A 4 7.18 -32.56 22.66
CA ASP A 4 6.54 -31.41 22.04
C ASP A 4 7.29 -30.14 22.46
N THR A 5 8.07 -29.59 21.55
CA THR A 5 8.62 -28.26 21.71
C THR A 5 7.46 -27.28 21.58
N PRO A 6 7.14 -26.47 22.60
CA PRO A 6 6.09 -25.46 22.47
C PRO A 6 6.49 -24.50 21.36
N SER A 7 5.66 -24.40 20.30
CA SER A 7 5.83 -23.40 19.27
C SER A 7 5.76 -22.01 19.93
N MET A 8 6.85 -21.27 19.86
CA MET A 8 6.82 -19.85 20.23
C MET A 8 5.75 -19.15 19.37
N PRO A 9 4.85 -18.36 19.96
CA PRO A 9 3.90 -17.62 19.17
C PRO A 9 4.69 -16.69 18.23
N GLU A 10 4.44 -16.81 16.92
CA GLU A 10 5.02 -15.90 15.94
C GLU A 10 4.75 -14.44 16.35
N PRO A 11 5.74 -13.55 16.27
CA PRO A 11 5.53 -12.16 16.61
C PRO A 11 4.44 -11.60 15.70
N ARG A 12 3.31 -11.25 16.30
CA ARG A 12 2.19 -10.62 15.57
C ARG A 12 2.68 -9.30 14.99
N ARG A 13 2.39 -9.07 13.73
CA ARG A 13 2.74 -7.84 13.03
C ARG A 13 2.14 -6.63 13.74
N LEU A 14 2.85 -5.53 13.74
CA LEU A 14 2.50 -4.36 14.54
C LEU A 14 1.11 -3.80 14.18
N TYR A 15 0.76 -3.74 12.89
CA TYR A 15 -0.57 -3.29 12.47
C TYR A 15 -1.69 -4.28 12.91
N GLU A 16 -1.43 -5.59 12.92
CA GLU A 16 -2.39 -6.58 13.41
C GLU A 16 -2.68 -6.39 14.91
N GLN A 17 -1.64 -6.10 15.70
CA GLN A 17 -1.83 -5.83 17.13
C GLN A 17 -2.70 -4.59 17.35
N ILE A 18 -2.54 -3.57 16.49
CA ILE A 18 -3.32 -2.33 16.57
C ILE A 18 -4.75 -2.57 16.11
N SER A 19 -4.96 -3.28 14.98
CA SER A 19 -6.29 -3.62 14.50
C SER A 19 -7.06 -4.44 15.53
N GLN A 20 -6.43 -5.43 16.17
CA GLN A 20 -7.05 -6.23 17.24
C GLN A 20 -7.39 -5.40 18.49
N LYS A 21 -6.51 -4.47 18.91
CA LYS A 21 -6.80 -3.57 20.03
C LYS A 21 -7.98 -2.66 19.73
N LEU A 22 -8.05 -2.13 18.50
CA LEU A 22 -9.18 -1.30 18.06
C LEU A 22 -10.47 -2.12 17.91
N ALA A 23 -10.39 -3.31 17.29
CA ALA A 23 -11.52 -4.23 17.16
C ALA A 23 -12.10 -4.61 18.54
N LYS A 24 -11.23 -4.91 19.51
CA LYS A 24 -11.63 -5.18 20.89
C LYS A 24 -12.32 -3.97 21.53
N ALA A 25 -11.75 -2.77 21.40
CA ALA A 25 -12.33 -1.54 21.92
C ALA A 25 -13.71 -1.22 21.30
N ILE A 26 -13.88 -1.49 20.00
CA ILE A 26 -15.15 -1.38 19.28
C ILE A 26 -16.16 -2.42 19.82
N GLY A 27 -15.74 -3.67 19.96
CA GLY A 27 -16.55 -4.76 20.48
C GLY A 27 -17.03 -4.52 21.92
N GLU A 28 -16.17 -3.97 22.76
CA GLU A 28 -16.46 -3.59 24.16
C GLU A 28 -17.32 -2.32 24.26
N GLY A 29 -17.63 -1.66 23.15
CA GLY A 29 -18.46 -0.46 23.12
C GLY A 29 -17.76 0.84 23.54
N LYS A 30 -16.41 0.85 23.58
CA LYS A 30 -15.64 2.08 23.81
C LYS A 30 -15.89 3.12 22.71
N TYR A 31 -16.26 2.65 21.54
CA TYR A 31 -16.71 3.47 20.40
C TYR A 31 -18.09 2.99 19.97
N GLU A 32 -19.05 3.91 19.87
CA GLU A 32 -20.43 3.59 19.49
C GLU A 32 -20.58 3.40 17.97
N LEU A 33 -21.66 2.69 17.57
CA LEU A 33 -22.00 2.57 16.16
C LEU A 33 -22.23 3.96 15.54
N GLY A 34 -21.59 4.21 14.40
CA GLY A 34 -21.60 5.51 13.74
C GLY A 34 -20.68 6.55 14.36
N GLN A 35 -20.02 6.25 15.48
CA GLN A 35 -19.05 7.15 16.09
C GLN A 35 -17.77 7.19 15.26
N ARG A 36 -17.16 8.36 15.19
CA ARG A 36 -15.86 8.56 14.56
C ARG A 36 -14.74 8.10 15.48
N LEU A 37 -13.82 7.28 14.96
CA LEU A 37 -12.56 6.95 15.64
C LEU A 37 -11.62 8.18 15.69
N PRO A 38 -10.66 8.21 16.62
CA PRO A 38 -9.57 9.19 16.59
C PRO A 38 -8.85 9.20 15.26
N SER A 39 -8.26 10.34 14.89
CA SER A 39 -7.51 10.46 13.64
C SER A 39 -6.28 9.53 13.61
N GLU A 40 -5.80 9.18 12.42
CA GLU A 40 -4.56 8.40 12.26
C GLU A 40 -3.39 8.98 13.06
N ARG A 41 -3.29 10.33 13.12
CA ARG A 41 -2.25 11.01 13.89
C ARG A 41 -2.39 10.76 15.40
N GLU A 42 -3.60 10.86 15.93
CA GLU A 42 -3.88 10.61 17.34
C GLU A 42 -3.66 9.14 17.70
N LEU A 43 -4.12 8.22 16.83
CA LEU A 43 -3.89 6.79 17.02
C LEU A 43 -2.40 6.44 16.96
N ALA A 44 -1.64 7.03 16.02
CA ALA A 44 -0.20 6.84 15.92
C ALA A 44 0.52 7.29 17.20
N GLN A 45 0.14 8.43 17.76
CA GLN A 45 0.65 8.91 19.04
C GLN A 45 0.27 7.99 20.21
N THR A 46 -0.99 7.56 20.25
CA THR A 46 -1.53 6.71 21.33
C THR A 46 -0.85 5.34 21.36
N PHE A 47 -0.59 4.76 20.19
CA PHE A 47 0.03 3.43 20.10
C PHE A 47 1.56 3.46 19.97
N GLY A 48 2.18 4.66 19.80
CA GLY A 48 3.62 4.80 19.64
C GLY A 48 4.14 4.20 18.33
N VAL A 49 3.38 4.31 17.24
CA VAL A 49 3.70 3.71 15.95
C VAL A 49 3.66 4.73 14.82
N SER A 50 4.11 4.33 13.62
CA SER A 50 4.04 5.19 12.43
C SER A 50 2.59 5.36 11.93
N ARG A 51 2.29 6.47 11.24
CA ARG A 51 0.98 6.68 10.60
C ARG A 51 0.65 5.62 9.54
N PRO A 52 1.60 5.18 8.68
CA PRO A 52 1.37 4.03 7.80
C PRO A 52 0.88 2.78 8.53
N THR A 53 1.50 2.42 9.65
CA THR A 53 1.09 1.24 10.45
C THR A 53 -0.34 1.36 10.97
N VAL A 54 -0.75 2.56 11.41
CA VAL A 54 -2.15 2.81 11.81
C VAL A 54 -3.09 2.67 10.62
N ARG A 55 -2.70 3.16 9.45
CA ARG A 55 -3.48 3.07 8.22
C ARG A 55 -3.70 1.62 7.80
N GLU A 56 -2.68 0.79 7.86
CA GLU A 56 -2.79 -0.65 7.63
C GLU A 56 -3.79 -1.31 8.61
N ALA A 57 -3.72 -0.94 9.88
CA ALA A 57 -4.67 -1.42 10.88
C ALA A 57 -6.11 -0.99 10.56
N ILE A 58 -6.31 0.24 10.08
CA ILE A 58 -7.63 0.74 9.67
C ILE A 58 -8.13 0.01 8.42
N ILE A 59 -7.27 -0.25 7.44
CA ILE A 59 -7.63 -1.03 6.23
C ILE A 59 -8.08 -2.43 6.64
N ALA A 60 -7.37 -3.09 7.55
CA ALA A 60 -7.77 -4.41 8.08
C ALA A 60 -9.16 -4.36 8.75
N LEU A 61 -9.42 -3.35 9.59
CA LEU A 61 -10.73 -3.17 10.22
C LEU A 61 -11.86 -2.88 9.20
N GLU A 62 -11.56 -2.19 8.10
CA GLU A 62 -12.51 -1.92 7.02
C GLU A 62 -12.85 -3.20 6.25
N LEU A 63 -11.86 -4.03 5.94
CA LEU A 63 -12.04 -5.36 5.32
C LEU A 63 -12.83 -6.29 6.23
N ASP A 64 -12.57 -6.25 7.53
CA ASP A 64 -13.34 -6.98 8.54
C ASP A 64 -14.76 -6.42 8.73
N GLY A 65 -15.10 -5.32 8.04
CA GLY A 65 -16.43 -4.70 8.11
C GLY A 65 -16.77 -4.04 9.45
N LEU A 66 -15.76 -3.83 10.32
CA LEU A 66 -15.93 -3.19 11.61
C LEU A 66 -16.03 -1.67 11.50
N VAL A 67 -15.36 -1.09 10.51
CA VAL A 67 -15.36 0.35 10.28
C VAL A 67 -15.71 0.69 8.83
N ASP A 68 -16.10 1.94 8.62
CA ASP A 68 -16.33 2.57 7.31
C ASP A 68 -15.39 3.77 7.21
N VAL A 69 -14.41 3.68 6.31
CA VAL A 69 -13.48 4.78 6.06
C VAL A 69 -14.16 5.81 5.17
N ARG A 70 -14.64 6.86 5.80
CA ARG A 70 -15.24 8.03 5.14
C ARG A 70 -14.16 9.05 4.87
N LEU A 71 -13.68 9.01 3.67
CA LEU A 71 -12.59 9.84 3.18
C LEU A 71 -12.83 11.33 3.48
N GLY A 72 -11.87 11.99 4.15
CA GLY A 72 -11.95 13.38 4.60
C GLY A 72 -12.91 13.67 5.74
N SER A 73 -13.69 12.68 6.12
CA SER A 73 -14.56 12.74 7.29
C SER A 73 -13.99 11.92 8.44
N GLY A 74 -13.21 10.89 8.13
CA GLY A 74 -12.57 10.02 9.10
C GLY A 74 -13.06 8.57 9.04
N VAL A 75 -12.72 7.80 10.04
CA VAL A 75 -13.06 6.39 10.20
C VAL A 75 -14.24 6.29 11.16
N TYR A 76 -15.28 5.58 10.78
CA TYR A 76 -16.52 5.45 11.56
C TYR A 76 -16.80 4.00 11.89
N VAL A 77 -17.24 3.71 13.11
CA VAL A 77 -17.64 2.37 13.52
C VAL A 77 -18.89 1.93 12.75
N LYS A 78 -18.79 0.83 12.02
CA LYS A 78 -19.86 0.25 11.21
C LYS A 78 -20.53 -0.94 11.89
N SER A 79 -19.75 -1.78 12.55
CA SER A 79 -20.22 -2.97 13.26
C SER A 79 -19.37 -3.22 14.51
N ARG A 80 -19.97 -3.88 15.51
CA ARG A 80 -19.25 -4.35 16.71
C ARG A 80 -18.72 -5.78 16.57
N ARG A 81 -19.13 -6.49 15.53
CA ARG A 81 -18.69 -7.85 15.22
C ARG A 81 -18.39 -7.94 13.73
N PRO A 82 -17.31 -8.62 13.33
CA PRO A 82 -17.05 -8.89 11.93
C PRO A 82 -18.23 -9.67 11.32
N PRO A 83 -18.72 -9.31 10.13
CA PRO A 83 -19.69 -10.12 9.42
C PRO A 83 -19.01 -11.42 8.95
N GLY A 84 -19.31 -12.55 9.65
CA GLY A 84 -18.81 -13.88 9.32
C GLY A 84 -17.37 -14.10 9.79
N GLY A 85 -17.23 -14.58 11.04
CA GLY A 85 -15.98 -14.82 11.75
C GLY A 85 -14.88 -15.55 10.96
N THR A 86 -14.27 -14.85 10.03
CA THR A 86 -12.99 -15.25 9.45
C THR A 86 -11.91 -14.73 10.38
N GLU A 87 -11.19 -15.64 11.05
CA GLU A 87 -9.85 -15.33 11.51
C GLU A 87 -9.11 -14.78 10.29
N GLY A 88 -8.80 -13.46 10.32
CA GLY A 88 -8.17 -12.77 9.22
C GLY A 88 -6.94 -13.55 8.78
N ALA A 89 -6.85 -13.90 7.51
CA ALA A 89 -5.65 -14.45 6.94
C ALA A 89 -4.50 -13.53 7.37
N LYS A 90 -3.39 -14.11 7.82
CA LYS A 90 -2.16 -13.40 8.20
C LYS A 90 -1.60 -12.70 6.95
N ASP A 91 -2.11 -11.52 6.65
CA ASP A 91 -1.75 -10.77 5.46
C ASP A 91 -0.66 -9.75 5.80
N ILE A 92 0.35 -9.62 4.95
CA ILE A 92 1.36 -8.59 5.13
C ILE A 92 0.77 -7.27 4.66
N GLY A 93 0.85 -6.24 5.49
CA GLY A 93 0.34 -4.92 5.14
C GLY A 93 1.02 -4.33 3.90
N PRO A 94 0.29 -3.57 3.06
CA PRO A 94 0.83 -3.03 1.81
C PRO A 94 2.03 -2.12 2.03
N PHE A 95 2.08 -1.33 3.11
CA PHE A 95 3.23 -0.49 3.43
C PHE A 95 4.42 -1.30 3.98
N GLU A 96 4.17 -2.34 4.78
CA GLU A 96 5.22 -3.29 5.20
C GLU A 96 5.85 -3.99 3.99
N LEU A 97 5.03 -4.41 3.01
CA LEU A 97 5.53 -5.01 1.76
C LEU A 97 6.39 -4.02 0.97
N LEU A 98 5.97 -2.78 0.83
CA LEU A 98 6.75 -1.75 0.13
C LEU A 98 8.05 -1.42 0.86
N GLU A 99 8.04 -1.37 2.20
CA GLU A 99 9.27 -1.17 3.00
C GLU A 99 10.24 -2.34 2.82
N ALA A 100 9.76 -3.58 2.86
CA ALA A 100 10.57 -4.78 2.62
C ALA A 100 11.11 -4.81 1.18
N ARG A 101 10.29 -4.49 0.19
CA ARG A 101 10.71 -4.37 -1.21
C ARG A 101 11.82 -3.32 -1.36
N ARG A 102 11.65 -2.15 -0.76
CA ARG A 102 12.65 -1.09 -0.81
C ARG A 102 14.00 -1.56 -0.30
N ALA A 103 14.03 -2.26 0.84
CA ALA A 103 15.26 -2.77 1.44
C ALA A 103 15.91 -3.87 0.58
N ILE A 104 15.12 -4.84 0.11
CA ILE A 104 15.63 -6.02 -0.59
C ILE A 104 15.94 -5.70 -2.06
N GLU A 105 15.03 -5.02 -2.77
CA GLU A 105 15.20 -4.72 -4.19
C GLU A 105 16.25 -3.63 -4.44
N GLY A 106 16.48 -2.72 -3.48
CA GLY A 106 17.59 -1.79 -3.52
C GLY A 106 18.95 -2.49 -3.55
N GLU A 107 19.18 -3.44 -2.65
CA GLU A 107 20.41 -4.24 -2.63
C GLU A 107 20.49 -5.21 -3.81
N ALA A 108 19.35 -5.78 -4.23
CA ALA A 108 19.31 -6.60 -5.44
C ALA A 108 19.73 -5.79 -6.67
N CYS A 109 19.27 -4.55 -6.81
CA CYS A 109 19.64 -3.67 -7.91
C CYS A 109 21.12 -3.33 -7.91
N ALA A 110 21.71 -3.05 -6.74
CA ALA A 110 23.14 -2.82 -6.61
C ALA A 110 23.98 -4.04 -7.03
N LEU A 111 23.58 -5.23 -6.58
CA LEU A 111 24.25 -6.46 -6.95
C LEU A 111 24.08 -6.81 -8.44
N ALA A 112 22.88 -6.57 -8.98
CA ALA A 112 22.58 -6.74 -10.40
C ALA A 112 23.48 -5.83 -11.27
N ALA A 113 23.73 -4.59 -10.87
CA ALA A 113 24.60 -3.68 -11.59
C ALA A 113 26.02 -4.23 -11.86
N LEU A 114 26.51 -5.13 -10.98
CA LEU A 114 27.81 -5.76 -11.14
C LEU A 114 27.81 -6.98 -12.08
N ARG A 115 26.64 -7.52 -12.42
CA ARG A 115 26.51 -8.85 -13.05
C ARG A 115 25.62 -8.88 -14.28
N ILE A 116 24.81 -7.86 -14.48
CA ILE A 116 23.85 -7.77 -15.57
C ILE A 116 24.56 -7.74 -16.92
N ASP A 117 24.02 -8.49 -17.88
CA ASP A 117 24.54 -8.52 -19.25
C ASP A 117 23.72 -7.66 -20.22
N ASP A 118 24.24 -7.49 -21.44
CA ASP A 118 23.60 -6.67 -22.48
C ASP A 118 22.23 -7.21 -22.92
N ALA A 119 22.03 -8.53 -22.88
CA ALA A 119 20.75 -9.15 -23.23
C ALA A 119 19.68 -8.80 -22.17
N GLN A 120 20.03 -8.87 -20.90
CA GLN A 120 19.17 -8.49 -19.79
C GLN A 120 18.88 -6.98 -19.80
N LEU A 121 19.88 -6.14 -20.06
CA LEU A 121 19.69 -4.69 -20.23
C LEU A 121 18.73 -4.36 -21.37
N LYS A 122 18.80 -5.10 -22.49
CA LYS A 122 17.86 -4.97 -23.59
C LYS A 122 16.44 -5.37 -23.17
N GLN A 123 16.28 -6.49 -22.48
CA GLN A 123 14.97 -6.93 -21.98
C GLN A 123 14.35 -5.92 -21.00
N LEU A 124 15.14 -5.33 -20.08
CA LEU A 124 14.66 -4.25 -19.21
C LEU A 124 14.18 -3.03 -20.02
N SER A 125 14.89 -2.68 -21.10
CA SER A 125 14.48 -1.58 -21.98
C SER A 125 13.18 -1.88 -22.74
N GLU A 126 12.97 -3.13 -23.12
CA GLU A 126 11.74 -3.62 -23.76
C GLU A 126 10.55 -3.55 -22.79
N LEU A 127 10.73 -3.98 -21.53
CA LEU A 127 9.71 -3.89 -20.49
C LEU A 127 9.30 -2.45 -20.18
N ILE A 128 10.25 -1.50 -20.13
CA ILE A 128 9.93 -0.07 -19.99
C ILE A 128 9.10 0.44 -21.18
N THR A 129 9.40 -0.04 -22.39
CA THR A 129 8.63 0.33 -23.59
C THR A 129 7.23 -0.24 -23.56
N GLU A 130 7.07 -1.48 -23.08
CA GLU A 130 5.78 -2.14 -22.84
C GLU A 130 4.95 -1.33 -21.83
N MET A 131 5.46 -1.09 -20.62
CA MET A 131 4.79 -0.26 -19.61
C MET A 131 4.37 1.12 -20.16
N ARG A 132 5.23 1.76 -20.95
CA ARG A 132 4.94 3.07 -21.55
C ARG A 132 3.76 3.00 -22.53
N ASN A 133 3.68 1.95 -23.34
CA ASN A 133 2.60 1.74 -24.28
C ASN A 133 1.29 1.43 -23.56
N ASP A 134 1.32 0.53 -22.57
CA ASP A 134 0.16 0.15 -21.78
C ASP A 134 -0.39 1.35 -21.00
N ASN A 135 0.49 2.17 -20.42
CA ASN A 135 0.11 3.43 -19.78
C ASN A 135 -0.59 4.41 -20.73
N ARG A 136 -0.16 4.48 -22.01
CA ARG A 136 -0.78 5.35 -23.03
C ARG A 136 -2.17 4.84 -23.42
N HIS A 137 -2.35 3.53 -23.51
CA HIS A 137 -3.64 2.90 -23.85
C HIS A 137 -4.55 2.72 -22.65
N ASN A 138 -4.11 3.13 -21.46
CA ASN A 138 -4.81 2.95 -20.18
C ASN A 138 -5.02 1.47 -19.78
N GLU A 139 -4.15 0.59 -20.25
CA GLU A 139 -4.11 -0.84 -19.91
C GLU A 139 -3.28 -1.05 -18.64
N ILE A 140 -3.75 -0.49 -17.52
CA ILE A 140 -2.97 -0.35 -16.28
C ILE A 140 -2.55 -1.72 -15.72
N LEU A 141 -3.42 -2.72 -15.76
CA LEU A 141 -3.10 -4.08 -15.26
C LEU A 141 -1.95 -4.72 -16.06
N MET A 142 -1.89 -4.50 -17.37
CA MET A 142 -0.79 -5.00 -18.21
C MET A 142 0.52 -4.27 -17.89
N SER A 143 0.43 -2.95 -17.67
CA SER A 143 1.58 -2.15 -17.23
C SER A 143 2.11 -2.59 -15.85
N GLU A 144 1.24 -2.93 -14.89
CA GLU A 144 1.62 -3.47 -13.59
C GLU A 144 2.28 -4.86 -13.69
N GLU A 145 1.87 -5.68 -14.63
CA GLU A 145 2.50 -6.98 -14.91
C GLU A 145 3.89 -6.79 -15.53
N ALA A 146 4.06 -5.85 -16.44
CA ALA A 146 5.37 -5.49 -16.99
C ALA A 146 6.30 -4.89 -15.92
N ASP A 147 5.75 -4.11 -14.98
CA ASP A 147 6.45 -3.59 -13.79
C ASP A 147 7.00 -4.74 -12.93
N ARG A 148 6.16 -5.72 -12.60
CA ARG A 148 6.58 -6.92 -11.86
C ARG A 148 7.73 -7.64 -12.56
N ARG A 149 7.61 -7.90 -13.86
CA ARG A 149 8.65 -8.58 -14.67
C ARG A 149 9.96 -7.79 -14.69
N PHE A 150 9.89 -6.47 -14.67
CA PHE A 150 11.07 -5.61 -14.60
C PHE A 150 11.84 -5.83 -13.29
N HIS A 151 11.18 -5.84 -12.15
CA HIS A 151 11.78 -6.07 -10.85
C HIS A 151 12.32 -7.51 -10.70
N GLU A 152 11.57 -8.51 -11.17
CA GLU A 152 12.00 -9.91 -11.16
C GLU A 152 13.24 -10.15 -12.05
N LEU A 153 13.34 -9.47 -13.21
CA LEU A 153 14.50 -9.56 -14.07
C LEU A 153 15.73 -8.94 -13.42
N ILE A 154 15.61 -7.82 -12.73
CA ILE A 154 16.72 -7.26 -11.93
C ILE A 154 17.16 -8.24 -10.85
N ALA A 155 16.23 -8.84 -10.10
CA ALA A 155 16.55 -9.86 -9.11
C ALA A 155 17.27 -11.07 -9.74
N SER A 156 16.81 -11.54 -10.90
CA SER A 156 17.45 -12.62 -11.65
C SER A 156 18.87 -12.27 -12.08
N SER A 157 19.11 -11.01 -12.49
CA SER A 157 20.43 -10.53 -12.90
C SER A 157 21.46 -10.52 -11.77
N THR A 158 21.00 -10.65 -10.50
CA THR A 158 21.91 -10.83 -9.35
C THR A 158 22.63 -12.16 -9.37
N GLN A 159 22.16 -13.15 -10.14
CA GLN A 159 22.67 -14.55 -10.12
C GLN A 159 22.68 -15.14 -8.70
N ASN A 160 21.76 -14.72 -7.85
CA ASN A 160 21.58 -15.17 -6.47
C ASN A 160 20.16 -15.66 -6.26
N SER A 161 19.99 -16.99 -6.20
CA SER A 161 18.67 -17.63 -6.05
C SER A 161 17.95 -17.24 -4.76
N GLY A 162 18.67 -16.91 -3.69
CA GLY A 162 18.08 -16.43 -2.44
C GLY A 162 17.44 -15.05 -2.59
N ILE A 163 18.08 -14.13 -3.32
CA ILE A 163 17.51 -12.81 -3.64
C ILE A 163 16.32 -12.95 -4.56
N VAL A 164 16.43 -13.79 -5.61
CA VAL A 164 15.31 -14.07 -6.52
C VAL A 164 14.08 -14.57 -5.75
N ALA A 165 14.29 -15.57 -4.88
CA ALA A 165 13.21 -16.13 -4.07
C ALA A 165 12.58 -15.09 -3.13
N ALA A 166 13.39 -14.22 -2.52
CA ALA A 166 12.90 -13.17 -1.63
C ALA A 166 12.05 -12.13 -2.38
N VAL A 167 12.51 -11.66 -3.54
CA VAL A 167 11.77 -10.72 -4.37
C VAL A 167 10.46 -11.31 -4.86
N GLN A 168 10.50 -12.56 -5.39
CA GLN A 168 9.28 -13.26 -5.83
C GLN A 168 8.28 -13.44 -4.70
N MET A 169 8.74 -13.82 -3.49
CA MET A 169 7.88 -13.96 -2.33
C MET A 169 7.14 -12.65 -1.98
N LEU A 170 7.83 -11.50 -2.05
CA LEU A 170 7.22 -10.19 -1.76
C LEU A 170 6.18 -9.80 -2.81
N TRP A 171 6.47 -10.03 -4.09
CA TRP A 171 5.52 -9.79 -5.17
C TRP A 171 4.30 -10.71 -5.11
N ASP A 172 4.51 -11.99 -4.80
CA ASP A 172 3.43 -12.95 -4.60
C ASP A 172 2.58 -12.63 -3.36
N ALA A 173 3.21 -12.15 -2.29
CA ALA A 173 2.49 -11.70 -1.11
C ALA A 173 1.59 -10.49 -1.45
N ARG A 174 2.10 -9.50 -2.22
CA ARG A 174 1.29 -8.38 -2.73
C ARG A 174 0.12 -8.87 -3.58
N ALA A 175 0.38 -9.80 -4.51
CA ALA A 175 -0.65 -10.34 -5.42
C ALA A 175 -1.73 -11.18 -4.72
N ARG A 176 -1.48 -11.67 -3.50
CA ARG A 176 -2.46 -12.43 -2.71
C ARG A 176 -3.14 -11.61 -1.64
N SER A 177 -2.63 -10.41 -1.34
CA SER A 177 -3.12 -9.56 -0.26
C SER A 177 -4.39 -8.80 -0.65
N PRO A 178 -5.54 -9.05 0.01
CA PRO A 178 -6.74 -8.26 -0.20
C PRO A 178 -6.53 -6.77 0.12
N GLN A 179 -5.66 -6.46 1.09
CA GLN A 179 -5.32 -5.07 1.46
C GLN A 179 -4.55 -4.38 0.34
N SER A 180 -3.57 -5.07 -0.26
CA SER A 180 -2.82 -4.55 -1.41
C SER A 180 -3.75 -4.32 -2.60
N HIS A 181 -4.63 -5.27 -2.92
CA HIS A 181 -5.62 -5.11 -4.00
C HIS A 181 -6.53 -3.90 -3.77
N SER A 182 -7.07 -3.72 -2.56
CA SER A 182 -7.90 -2.56 -2.23
C SER A 182 -7.14 -1.24 -2.39
N MET A 183 -5.85 -1.23 -2.07
CA MET A 183 -5.00 -0.05 -2.21
C MET A 183 -4.63 0.22 -3.67
N ASP A 184 -4.30 -0.81 -4.43
CA ASP A 184 -4.01 -0.73 -5.87
C ASP A 184 -5.24 -0.25 -6.66
N ASP A 185 -6.44 -0.75 -6.34
CA ASP A 185 -7.71 -0.28 -6.92
C ASP A 185 -7.93 1.22 -6.67
N LYS A 186 -7.71 1.66 -5.43
CA LYS A 186 -7.78 3.09 -5.07
C LYS A 186 -6.74 3.93 -5.83
N GLY A 187 -5.55 3.37 -6.06
CA GLY A 187 -4.50 3.99 -6.87
C GLY A 187 -4.93 4.13 -8.33
N ARG A 188 -5.41 3.04 -8.94
CA ARG A 188 -5.91 3.01 -10.33
C ARG A 188 -7.05 4.00 -10.56
N GLU A 189 -8.03 4.08 -9.64
CA GLU A 189 -9.10 5.07 -9.69
C GLU A 189 -8.59 6.52 -9.73
N ARG A 190 -7.38 6.76 -9.21
CA ARG A 190 -6.70 8.07 -9.19
C ARG A 190 -5.76 8.27 -10.36
N GLY A 191 -5.69 7.29 -11.26
CA GLY A 191 -4.82 7.33 -12.42
C GLY A 191 -3.35 7.09 -12.10
N LEU A 192 -3.03 6.48 -10.94
CA LEU A 192 -1.66 6.02 -10.69
C LEU A 192 -1.32 4.91 -11.67
N LYS A 193 -0.12 4.99 -12.23
CA LYS A 193 0.45 4.08 -13.22
C LYS A 193 1.91 3.83 -12.88
N PRO A 194 2.51 2.71 -13.30
CA PRO A 194 3.95 2.50 -13.17
C PRO A 194 4.74 3.70 -13.71
N PRO A 195 5.66 4.28 -12.90
CA PRO A 195 6.35 5.53 -13.25
C PRO A 195 7.51 5.27 -14.21
N ILE A 196 7.31 5.52 -15.49
CA ILE A 196 8.25 5.21 -16.59
C ILE A 196 9.63 5.84 -16.39
N GLU A 197 9.68 7.11 -15.97
CA GLU A 197 10.96 7.84 -15.85
C GLU A 197 11.83 7.31 -14.71
N GLU A 198 11.23 6.77 -13.66
CA GLU A 198 11.93 6.15 -12.55
C GLU A 198 12.54 4.81 -12.98
N HIS A 199 11.79 3.97 -13.68
CA HIS A 199 12.31 2.75 -14.29
C HIS A 199 13.45 3.03 -15.28
N ALA A 200 13.32 4.09 -16.07
CA ALA A 200 14.39 4.53 -16.94
C ALA A 200 15.64 5.01 -16.17
N ALA A 201 15.47 5.61 -14.98
CA ALA A 201 16.60 6.00 -14.14
C ALA A 201 17.33 4.76 -13.59
N ILE A 202 16.60 3.74 -13.13
CA ILE A 202 17.18 2.45 -12.70
C ILE A 202 17.97 1.83 -13.86
N LEU A 203 17.38 1.73 -15.05
CA LEU A 203 18.05 1.16 -16.22
C LEU A 203 19.32 1.94 -16.59
N ARG A 204 19.31 3.28 -16.48
CA ARG A 204 20.52 4.09 -16.74
C ARG A 204 21.66 3.79 -15.77
N ALA A 205 21.36 3.55 -14.50
CA ALA A 205 22.35 3.16 -13.49
C ALA A 205 22.90 1.75 -13.75
N LEU A 206 22.02 0.80 -14.09
CA LEU A 206 22.43 -0.56 -14.47
C LEU A 206 23.32 -0.59 -15.71
N LYS A 207 23.00 0.21 -16.73
CA LYS A 207 23.84 0.37 -17.95
C LYS A 207 25.23 0.94 -17.68
N LYS A 208 25.40 1.69 -16.59
CA LYS A 208 26.70 2.21 -16.16
C LYS A 208 27.45 1.24 -15.27
N HIS A 209 26.85 0.12 -14.92
CA HIS A 209 27.37 -0.82 -13.93
C HIS A 209 27.75 -0.11 -12.62
N ASP A 210 26.92 0.86 -12.17
CA ASP A 210 27.13 1.64 -10.96
C ASP A 210 26.20 1.14 -9.84
N PRO A 211 26.72 0.34 -8.86
CA PRO A 211 25.90 -0.24 -7.81
C PRO A 211 25.25 0.78 -6.89
N GLU A 212 25.96 1.88 -6.58
CA GLU A 212 25.45 2.91 -5.66
C GLU A 212 24.31 3.70 -6.35
N ALA A 213 24.50 4.08 -7.61
CA ALA A 213 23.46 4.75 -8.37
C ALA A 213 22.26 3.82 -8.61
N ALA A 214 22.47 2.53 -8.83
CA ALA A 214 21.40 1.55 -9.03
C ALA A 214 20.56 1.36 -7.74
N ARG A 215 21.23 1.20 -6.58
CA ARG A 215 20.58 1.17 -5.28
C ARG A 215 19.76 2.43 -5.02
N ALA A 216 20.37 3.59 -5.21
CA ALA A 216 19.72 4.88 -4.96
C ALA A 216 18.49 5.07 -5.85
N ALA A 217 18.57 4.73 -7.14
CA ALA A 217 17.45 4.83 -8.07
C ALA A 217 16.28 3.90 -7.69
N MET A 218 16.57 2.66 -7.27
CA MET A 218 15.55 1.72 -6.81
C MET A 218 14.90 2.20 -5.49
N HIS A 219 15.69 2.69 -4.55
CA HIS A 219 15.17 3.25 -3.29
C HIS A 219 14.27 4.46 -3.53
N GLU A 220 14.67 5.37 -4.43
CA GLU A 220 13.89 6.55 -4.80
C GLU A 220 12.56 6.13 -5.44
N HIS A 221 12.61 5.17 -6.38
CA HIS A 221 11.44 4.62 -7.04
C HIS A 221 10.41 4.09 -6.02
N ILE A 222 10.81 3.15 -5.16
CA ILE A 222 9.87 2.55 -4.20
C ILE A 222 9.43 3.56 -3.13
N SER A 223 10.30 4.50 -2.73
CA SER A 223 9.91 5.59 -1.82
C SER A 223 8.81 6.45 -2.42
N ARG A 224 8.87 6.75 -3.73
CA ARG A 224 7.82 7.48 -4.44
C ARG A 224 6.51 6.71 -4.52
N VAL A 225 6.57 5.40 -4.77
CA VAL A 225 5.38 4.54 -4.73
C VAL A 225 4.71 4.63 -3.35
N ILE A 226 5.49 4.58 -2.26
CA ILE A 226 4.99 4.76 -0.89
C ILE A 226 4.30 6.12 -0.74
N GLU A 227 4.95 7.21 -1.16
CA GLU A 227 4.41 8.56 -1.06
C GLU A 227 3.11 8.72 -1.86
N ASP A 228 3.05 8.19 -3.07
CA ASP A 228 1.87 8.27 -3.92
C ASP A 228 0.71 7.47 -3.34
N MET A 229 0.97 6.29 -2.78
CA MET A 229 -0.04 5.52 -2.05
C MET A 229 -0.54 6.25 -0.79
N LEU A 230 0.36 6.94 -0.06
CA LEU A 230 -0.04 7.79 1.06
C LEU A 230 -0.94 8.95 0.59
N LYS A 231 -0.56 9.66 -0.48
CA LYS A 231 -1.36 10.77 -1.06
C LYS A 231 -2.75 10.31 -1.51
N VAL A 232 -2.83 9.17 -2.20
CA VAL A 232 -4.11 8.61 -2.66
C VAL A 232 -5.07 8.39 -1.50
N THR A 233 -4.56 7.96 -0.36
CA THR A 233 -5.38 7.77 0.85
C THR A 233 -5.72 9.07 1.57
N GLU A 234 -4.84 10.10 1.52
CA GLU A 234 -5.06 11.43 2.15
C GLU A 234 -5.97 12.36 1.34
N VAL A 235 -5.83 12.43 0.02
CA VAL A 235 -6.62 13.35 -0.84
C VAL A 235 -8.08 12.98 -0.87
N LYS A 236 -8.43 11.70 -0.87
CA LYS A 236 -9.82 11.28 -0.69
C LYS A 236 -10.43 11.88 0.58
N ASP A 237 -9.66 12.01 1.64
CA ASP A 237 -10.11 12.58 2.90
C ASP A 237 -10.50 14.07 2.77
N LEU A 238 -9.75 14.84 2.02
CA LEU A 238 -10.01 16.26 1.81
C LEU A 238 -11.20 16.52 0.87
N GLU A 239 -11.33 15.78 -0.23
CA GLU A 239 -12.41 15.93 -1.20
C GLU A 239 -13.77 15.57 -0.61
N ARG A 240 -13.87 14.50 0.16
CA ARG A 240 -15.09 14.10 0.85
C ARG A 240 -15.51 15.10 1.93
N ALA A 241 -14.54 15.63 2.68
CA ALA A 241 -14.81 16.73 3.63
C ALA A 241 -15.36 17.96 2.92
N ARG A 242 -14.82 18.31 1.76
CA ARG A 242 -15.34 19.42 0.91
C ARG A 242 -16.73 19.12 0.36
N ALA A 243 -16.99 17.90 -0.11
CA ALA A 243 -18.30 17.50 -0.62
C ALA A 243 -19.37 17.53 0.49
N VAL A 244 -19.09 16.95 1.66
CA VAL A 244 -19.98 16.97 2.83
C VAL A 244 -20.21 18.41 3.33
N ALA A 245 -19.18 19.24 3.36
CA ALA A 245 -19.32 20.65 3.73
C ALA A 245 -20.17 21.43 2.70
N ALA A 246 -20.01 21.16 1.41
CA ALA A 246 -20.81 21.76 0.34
C ALA A 246 -22.29 21.33 0.43
N GLU A 247 -22.57 20.06 0.71
CA GLU A 247 -23.92 19.55 0.89
C GLU A 247 -24.59 20.16 2.13
N LYS A 248 -23.89 20.24 3.26
CA LYS A 248 -24.37 20.96 4.44
C LYS A 248 -24.68 22.43 4.14
N ARG A 249 -23.80 23.12 3.43
CA ARG A 249 -24.02 24.53 3.02
C ARG A 249 -25.28 24.67 2.16
N ARG A 250 -25.50 23.79 1.18
CA ARG A 250 -26.72 23.78 0.34
C ARG A 250 -27.97 23.57 1.18
N ARG A 251 -27.94 22.62 2.14
CA ARG A 251 -29.06 22.32 3.03
C ARG A 251 -29.43 23.51 3.90
N TYR A 252 -28.47 24.19 4.51
CA TYR A 252 -28.70 25.33 5.38
C TYR A 252 -29.08 26.60 4.60
N SER A 253 -28.50 26.84 3.43
CA SER A 253 -28.90 27.96 2.58
C SER A 253 -30.30 27.80 1.98
N ALA A 254 -30.75 26.57 1.77
CA ALA A 254 -32.16 26.33 1.32
C ALA A 254 -33.19 26.60 2.45
N VAL A 255 -32.82 26.35 3.71
CA VAL A 255 -33.66 26.65 4.87
C VAL A 255 -33.73 28.16 5.10
N ALA A 256 -32.62 28.90 4.98
CA ALA A 256 -32.58 30.35 5.10
C ALA A 256 -33.48 31.04 4.07
N ARG A 257 -33.41 30.65 2.80
CA ARG A 257 -34.26 31.19 1.72
C ARG A 257 -35.76 30.90 1.92
N LYS A 258 -36.13 29.78 2.56
CA LYS A 258 -37.53 29.49 2.90
C LYS A 258 -38.05 30.31 4.08
N ALA A 259 -37.17 30.77 4.97
CA ALA A 259 -37.54 31.65 6.08
C ALA A 259 -37.74 33.09 5.67
N GLU A 260 -37.01 33.57 4.64
CA GLU A 260 -37.16 34.94 4.08
C GLU A 260 -38.36 35.08 3.14
N ALA A 261 -38.96 33.98 2.68
CA ALA A 261 -40.11 33.96 1.76
C ALA A 261 -41.48 33.79 2.47
N ARG A 262 -41.51 33.88 3.80
CA ARG A 262 -42.72 33.91 4.64
C ARG A 262 -42.83 35.25 5.37
#